data_fddc3765bfa87fac1cafe63a2d5e394d
#
_entry.id   fddc3765bfa87fac1cafe63a2d5e394d
#
_cell.length_a   1.000
_cell.length_b   1.000
_cell.length_c   1.000
_cell.angle_alpha   90.00
_cell.angle_beta   90.00
_cell.angle_gamma   90.00
#
_symmetry.space_group_name_H-M   'P 1'
#
loop_
_entity.id
_entity.type
_entity.pdbx_description
1 polymer ?
#
loop_
_entity_poly.entity_id
_entity_poly.type
_entity_poly.pdbx_seq_one_letter_code
_entity_poly.pdbx_strand_id
1 'polypeptide(L)'
;MKDILVVGKIKEGQFPKFMGFMKSDEGIAERRKIADLSKTIGTVTPDQRKVMFKIAVHNMDALHAFLNGSNPVSKPVFDAVMESYEIHELNQL
;
A
#
# COMPACT_ATOMS: atom_id res chain seq x y z
N MET A 1 -5.89 16.82 -1.85
CA MET A 1 -5.33 15.50 -1.58
C MET A 1 -4.61 15.50 -0.24
N LYS A 2 -4.64 14.37 0.45
CA LYS A 2 -3.91 14.22 1.71
C LYS A 2 -2.59 13.52 1.45
N ASP A 3 -1.53 14.02 2.07
CA ASP A 3 -0.23 13.33 2.06
C ASP A 3 -0.25 12.27 3.16
N ILE A 4 -0.07 11.04 2.78
CA ILE A 4 -0.14 9.88 3.68
C ILE A 4 1.13 9.06 3.55
N LEU A 5 1.65 8.62 4.70
CA LEU A 5 2.71 7.61 4.75
C LEU A 5 2.08 6.29 5.20
N VAL A 6 2.18 5.28 4.36
CA VAL A 6 1.77 3.92 4.71
C VAL A 6 3.04 3.12 5.00
N VAL A 7 3.10 2.53 6.17
CA VAL A 7 4.20 1.64 6.57
C VAL A 7 3.63 0.24 6.68
N GLY A 8 4.15 -0.69 5.90
CA GLY A 8 3.69 -2.09 5.91
C GLY A 8 4.79 -3.03 6.32
N LYS A 9 4.45 -4.01 7.17
CA LYS A 9 5.37 -5.06 7.55
C LYS A 9 5.02 -6.30 6.74
N ILE A 10 6.00 -6.81 5.99
CA ILE A 10 5.82 -7.93 5.06
C ILE A 10 6.26 -9.22 5.73
N LYS A 11 5.47 -10.27 5.58
CA LYS A 11 5.83 -11.61 6.04
C LYS A 11 7.07 -12.10 5.28
N GLU A 12 7.93 -12.84 5.97
CA GLU A 12 9.18 -13.33 5.40
C GLU A 12 8.94 -14.07 4.08
N GLY A 13 9.75 -13.73 3.07
CA GLY A 13 9.67 -14.35 1.75
C GLY A 13 8.50 -13.91 0.88
N GLN A 14 7.63 -13.02 1.35
CA GLN A 14 6.42 -12.64 0.62
C GLN A 14 6.55 -11.33 -0.17
N PHE A 15 7.70 -10.67 -0.13
CA PHE A 15 7.87 -9.41 -0.86
C PHE A 15 7.64 -9.55 -2.38
N PRO A 16 8.15 -10.60 -3.06
CA PRO A 16 7.88 -10.76 -4.49
C PRO A 16 6.39 -10.87 -4.82
N LYS A 17 5.63 -11.57 -3.98
CA LYS A 17 4.18 -11.70 -4.16
C LYS A 17 3.49 -10.34 -3.97
N PHE A 18 3.90 -9.59 -2.96
CA PHE A 18 3.39 -8.23 -2.72
C PHE A 18 3.65 -7.34 -3.93
N MET A 19 4.87 -7.28 -4.43
CA MET A 19 5.22 -6.45 -5.58
C MET A 19 4.56 -6.92 -6.86
N GLY A 20 4.40 -8.23 -7.04
CA GLY A 20 3.69 -8.77 -8.19
C GLY A 20 2.26 -8.26 -8.26
N PHE A 21 1.57 -8.23 -7.13
CA PHE A 21 0.22 -7.66 -7.07
C PHE A 21 0.23 -6.14 -7.30
N MET A 22 1.12 -5.41 -6.63
CA MET A 22 1.18 -3.95 -6.73
C MET A 22 1.46 -3.47 -8.16
N LYS A 23 2.17 -4.25 -8.95
CA LYS A 23 2.50 -3.95 -10.35
C LYS A 23 1.52 -4.56 -11.34
N SER A 24 0.61 -5.42 -10.90
CA SER A 24 -0.40 -6.04 -11.76
C SER A 24 -1.41 -5.00 -12.24
N ASP A 25 -2.11 -5.31 -13.34
CA ASP A 25 -3.17 -4.43 -13.85
C ASP A 25 -4.25 -4.22 -12.80
N GLU A 26 -4.64 -5.26 -12.08
CA GLU A 26 -5.64 -5.17 -11.00
C GLU A 26 -5.13 -4.30 -9.85
N GLY A 27 -3.90 -4.51 -9.40
CA GLY A 27 -3.31 -3.73 -8.33
C GLY A 27 -3.20 -2.25 -8.69
N ILE A 28 -2.75 -1.96 -9.91
CA ILE A 28 -2.64 -0.58 -10.40
C ILE A 28 -4.02 0.07 -10.48
N ALA A 29 -5.02 -0.63 -10.99
CA ALA A 29 -6.38 -0.10 -11.09
C ALA A 29 -6.95 0.25 -9.70
N GLU A 30 -6.75 -0.62 -8.70
CA GLU A 30 -7.20 -0.35 -7.34
C GLU A 30 -6.44 0.82 -6.70
N ARG A 31 -5.14 0.92 -6.94
CA ARG A 31 -4.32 2.01 -6.41
C ARG A 31 -4.72 3.36 -6.98
N ARG A 32 -5.11 3.42 -8.26
CA ARG A 32 -5.61 4.65 -8.89
C ARG A 32 -6.90 5.17 -8.26
N LYS A 33 -7.71 4.30 -7.70
CA LYS A 33 -8.94 4.69 -6.98
C LYS A 33 -8.62 5.36 -5.63
N ILE A 34 -7.41 5.19 -5.14
CA ILE A 34 -6.97 5.66 -3.83
C ILE A 34 -6.20 6.97 -3.93
N ALA A 35 -5.21 7.03 -4.84
CA ALA A 35 -4.20 8.07 -4.84
C ALA A 35 -3.69 8.37 -6.24
N ASP A 36 -2.98 9.50 -6.35
CA ASP A 36 -2.29 9.89 -7.58
C ASP A 36 -0.97 9.10 -7.68
N LEU A 37 -0.93 8.16 -8.61
CA LEU A 37 0.25 7.30 -8.77
C LEU A 37 1.49 8.08 -9.22
N SER A 38 1.32 9.20 -9.93
CA SER A 38 2.45 10.03 -10.35
C SER A 38 3.18 10.69 -9.17
N LYS A 39 2.52 10.76 -8.02
CA LYS A 39 3.07 11.35 -6.79
C LYS A 39 3.39 10.30 -5.72
N THR A 40 3.38 9.02 -6.09
CA THR A 40 3.68 7.93 -5.17
C THR A 40 5.18 7.67 -5.11
N ILE A 41 5.73 7.62 -3.90
CA ILE A 41 7.12 7.25 -3.65
C ILE A 41 7.10 5.99 -2.80
N GLY A 42 7.54 4.87 -3.38
CA GLY A 42 7.64 3.60 -2.68
C GLY A 42 9.09 3.27 -2.34
N THR A 43 9.30 2.79 -1.12
CA THR A 43 10.62 2.36 -0.63
C THR A 43 10.48 1.04 0.10
N VAL A 44 11.59 0.32 0.22
CA VAL A 44 11.65 -0.96 0.91
C VAL A 44 12.97 -1.07 1.66
N THR A 45 12.93 -1.71 2.83
CA THR A 45 14.15 -1.99 3.60
C THR A 45 14.98 -3.07 2.92
N PRO A 46 16.31 -3.11 3.15
CA PRO A 46 17.18 -4.11 2.50
C PRO A 46 16.76 -5.57 2.75
N ASP A 47 16.16 -5.87 3.90
CA ASP A 47 15.67 -7.20 4.23
C ASP A 47 14.31 -7.53 3.59
N GLN A 48 13.69 -6.56 2.89
CA GLN A 48 12.39 -6.69 2.24
C GLN A 48 11.24 -7.04 3.20
N ARG A 49 11.40 -6.68 4.48
CA ARG A 49 10.40 -6.95 5.51
C ARG A 49 9.52 -5.74 5.83
N LYS A 50 9.95 -4.54 5.41
CA LYS A 50 9.19 -3.31 5.65
C LYS A 50 9.14 -2.47 4.39
N VAL A 51 7.93 -2.05 4.00
CA VAL A 51 7.71 -1.13 2.88
C VAL A 51 7.15 0.18 3.42
N MET A 52 7.52 1.29 2.77
CA MET A 52 7.02 2.61 3.11
C MET A 52 6.61 3.32 1.82
N PHE A 53 5.37 3.77 1.78
CA PHE A 53 4.83 4.48 0.63
C PHE A 53 4.36 5.86 1.05
N LYS A 54 4.92 6.90 0.43
CA LYS A 54 4.38 8.25 0.56
C LYS A 54 3.44 8.47 -0.63
N ILE A 55 2.18 8.74 -0.36
CA ILE A 55 1.13 8.81 -1.38
C ILE A 55 0.27 10.05 -1.21
N ALA A 56 -0.22 10.58 -2.33
CA ALA A 56 -1.18 11.68 -2.35
C ALA A 56 -2.58 11.09 -2.52
N VAL A 57 -3.32 10.99 -1.41
CA VAL A 57 -4.59 10.27 -1.35
C VAL A 57 -5.76 11.19 -1.67
N HIS A 58 -6.61 10.77 -2.61
CA HIS A 58 -7.86 11.47 -2.93
C HIS A 58 -9.09 10.72 -2.42
N ASN A 59 -8.94 9.48 -1.94
CA ASN A 59 -10.04 8.69 -1.38
C ASN A 59 -9.54 7.86 -0.20
N MET A 60 -9.72 8.39 1.01
CA MET A 60 -9.28 7.72 2.23
C MET A 60 -10.05 6.45 2.52
N ASP A 61 -11.35 6.40 2.22
CA ASP A 61 -12.15 5.19 2.43
C ASP A 61 -11.62 4.03 1.57
N ALA A 62 -11.24 4.33 0.33
CA ALA A 62 -10.65 3.33 -0.55
C ALA A 62 -9.29 2.85 -0.03
N LEU A 63 -8.47 3.76 0.54
CA LEU A 63 -7.20 3.37 1.17
C LEU A 63 -7.43 2.42 2.34
N HIS A 64 -8.35 2.76 3.24
CA HIS A 64 -8.65 1.91 4.38
C HIS A 64 -9.15 0.52 3.94
N ALA A 65 -10.07 0.48 2.98
CA ALA A 65 -10.58 -0.79 2.46
C ALA A 65 -9.47 -1.64 1.82
N PHE A 66 -8.56 -1.00 1.10
CA PHE A 66 -7.43 -1.68 0.44
C PHE A 66 -6.53 -2.39 1.45
N LEU A 67 -6.34 -1.80 2.63
CA LEU A 67 -5.42 -2.31 3.65
C LEU A 67 -6.08 -3.20 4.69
N ASN A 68 -7.36 -3.00 5.00
CA ASN A 68 -8.03 -3.68 6.13
C ASN A 68 -8.79 -4.95 5.75
N GLY A 69 -8.72 -5.38 4.50
CA GLY A 69 -9.39 -6.59 4.03
C GLY A 69 -10.82 -6.38 3.54
N SER A 70 -11.30 -5.14 3.47
CA SER A 70 -12.64 -4.85 2.93
C SER A 70 -12.67 -4.81 1.41
N ASN A 71 -11.52 -4.62 0.75
CA ASN A 71 -11.42 -4.63 -0.70
C ASN A 71 -11.23 -6.08 -1.18
N PRO A 72 -12.17 -6.66 -1.94
CA PRO A 72 -12.08 -8.06 -2.34
C PRO A 72 -10.92 -8.35 -3.31
N VAL A 73 -10.39 -7.33 -4.00
CA VAL A 73 -9.27 -7.50 -4.93
C VAL A 73 -7.94 -7.62 -4.17
N SER A 74 -7.73 -6.75 -3.16
CA SER A 74 -6.48 -6.75 -2.40
C SER A 74 -6.46 -7.78 -1.26
N LYS A 75 -7.61 -8.14 -0.71
CA LYS A 75 -7.71 -9.00 0.47
C LYS A 75 -6.92 -10.31 0.36
N PRO A 76 -7.06 -11.13 -0.71
CA PRO A 76 -6.35 -12.41 -0.77
C PRO A 76 -4.84 -12.25 -0.72
N VAL A 77 -4.32 -11.21 -1.38
CA VAL A 77 -2.87 -10.96 -1.39
C VAL A 77 -2.40 -10.43 -0.04
N PHE A 78 -3.08 -9.41 0.50
CA PHE A 78 -2.64 -8.78 1.74
C PHE A 78 -2.78 -9.72 2.94
N ASP A 79 -3.79 -10.58 2.97
CA ASP A 79 -3.88 -11.63 4.00
C ASP A 79 -2.68 -12.57 3.96
N ALA A 80 -2.15 -12.83 2.77
CA ALA A 80 -1.00 -13.73 2.59
C ALA A 80 0.35 -13.05 2.86
N VAL A 81 0.49 -11.74 2.57
CA VAL A 81 1.80 -11.07 2.55
C VAL A 81 2.00 -10.05 3.67
N MET A 82 0.93 -9.44 4.19
CA MET A 82 1.03 -8.33 5.14
C MET A 82 0.91 -8.84 6.57
N GLU A 83 1.90 -8.55 7.40
CA GLU A 83 1.87 -8.87 8.81
C GLU A 83 1.13 -7.80 9.60
N SER A 84 1.42 -6.54 9.31
CA SER A 84 0.78 -5.38 9.94
C SER A 84 1.00 -4.14 9.08
N TYR A 85 0.27 -3.08 9.37
CA TYR A 85 0.48 -1.80 8.67
C TYR A 85 0.14 -0.62 9.60
N GLU A 86 0.68 0.55 9.23
CA GLU A 86 0.39 1.82 9.89
C GLU A 86 0.07 2.86 8.82
N ILE A 87 -0.82 3.77 9.16
CA ILE A 87 -1.19 4.91 8.29
C ILE A 87 -0.91 6.19 9.07
N HIS A 88 -0.09 7.07 8.49
CA HIS A 88 0.26 8.36 9.08
C HIS A 88 -0.14 9.49 8.14
N GLU A 89 -0.91 10.45 8.65
CA GLU A 89 -1.16 11.69 7.91
C GLU A 89 0.04 12.61 8.08
N LEU A 90 0.49 13.19 6.97
CA LEU A 90 1.67 14.06 6.96
C LEU A 90 1.24 15.50 6.69
N ASN A 91 1.78 16.42 7.47
CA ASN A 91 1.63 17.84 7.23
C ASN A 91 3.00 18.44 6.93
N GLN A 92 3.04 19.33 5.94
CA GLN A 92 4.27 20.03 5.61
C GLN A 92 4.60 21.06 6.71
N LEU A 93 5.86 21.10 7.10
CA LEU A 93 6.33 22.04 8.13
C LEU A 93 6.45 23.46 7.61
#